data_d206ca128624e3133d0a6637b9d953c7
#
_entry.id   d206ca128624e3133d0a6637b9d953c7
#
_cell.length_a   1.000
_cell.length_b   1.000
_cell.length_c   1.000
_cell.angle_alpha   90.00
_cell.angle_beta   90.00
_cell.angle_gamma   90.00
#
_symmetry.space_group_name_H-M   'P 1'
#
loop_
_entity.id
_entity.type
_entity.pdbx_description
1 polymer ?
#
loop_
_entity_poly.entity_id
_entity_poly.type
_entity_poly.pdbx_seq_one_letter_code
_entity_poly.pdbx_strand_id
1 'polypeptide(L)'
;TSYQSRRWKAFNLLEEIDMPGEYYIDRDTMTLYLYPPYSLGDAKLELSKAGGGFLNILSASNITFQGITFTQCCDDAVVMRDVKNIDFIDCTFKELAARGIYVSGSQKAQTDAEYWQRQVIDASYDCDINGCVFYNIGSSAINMSGGNVDTLTLSGNVIENNIFYMCSMTVKAANAVQLEGCGSKFLHN
;
A
#
# COMPACT_ATOMS: atom_id res chain seq x y z
N THR A 1 -22.48 -13.19 -24.48
CA THR A 1 -21.70 -12.14 -23.76
C THR A 1 -22.48 -11.72 -22.55
N SER A 2 -22.14 -12.26 -21.37
CA SER A 2 -22.72 -11.83 -20.10
C SER A 2 -22.18 -10.43 -19.78
N TYR A 3 -23.05 -9.43 -19.80
CA TYR A 3 -22.77 -8.14 -19.21
C TYR A 3 -22.63 -8.36 -17.69
N GLN A 4 -21.43 -8.44 -17.17
CA GLN A 4 -21.22 -8.32 -15.75
C GLN A 4 -21.62 -6.89 -15.35
N SER A 5 -22.61 -6.75 -14.49
CA SER A 5 -23.00 -5.45 -13.94
C SER A 5 -21.80 -4.88 -13.18
N ARG A 6 -21.17 -3.86 -13.74
CA ARG A 6 -20.07 -3.16 -13.07
C ARG A 6 -20.66 -2.40 -11.89
N ARG A 7 -20.24 -2.76 -10.70
CA ARG A 7 -20.55 -1.99 -9.49
C ARG A 7 -19.71 -0.74 -9.50
N TRP A 8 -20.32 0.39 -9.19
CA TRP A 8 -19.65 1.67 -9.03
C TRP A 8 -20.02 2.26 -7.67
N LYS A 9 -19.17 3.11 -7.14
CA LYS A 9 -19.41 3.89 -5.95
C LYS A 9 -18.93 5.31 -6.21
N ALA A 10 -19.78 6.27 -5.93
CA ALA A 10 -19.42 7.67 -5.96
C ALA A 10 -18.74 8.06 -4.64
N PHE A 11 -17.85 9.03 -4.69
CA PHE A 11 -17.14 9.55 -3.52
C PHE A 11 -17.16 11.07 -3.55
N ASN A 12 -17.08 11.68 -2.39
CA ASN A 12 -17.01 13.13 -2.20
C ASN A 12 -18.18 13.86 -2.86
N LEU A 13 -19.40 13.45 -2.54
CA LEU A 13 -20.65 14.11 -2.91
C LEU A 13 -21.31 14.64 -1.65
N LEU A 14 -21.58 15.95 -1.62
CA LEU A 14 -22.19 16.61 -0.45
C LEU A 14 -23.61 16.09 -0.19
N GLU A 15 -24.34 15.83 -1.26
CA GLU A 15 -25.73 15.38 -1.23
C GLU A 15 -25.90 13.95 -0.70
N GLU A 16 -24.81 13.19 -0.64
CA GLU A 16 -24.80 11.79 -0.20
C GLU A 16 -24.29 11.63 1.24
N ILE A 17 -24.23 12.72 2.01
CA ILE A 17 -23.90 12.65 3.44
C ILE A 17 -25.19 12.33 4.21
N ASP A 18 -25.58 11.07 4.26
CA ASP A 18 -26.79 10.61 4.91
C ASP A 18 -26.56 9.54 5.98
N MET A 19 -25.35 9.02 6.11
CA MET A 19 -24.97 8.01 7.10
C MET A 19 -23.86 8.48 8.04
N PRO A 20 -23.88 8.06 9.31
CA PRO A 20 -22.81 8.36 10.25
C PRO A 20 -21.43 7.88 9.76
N GLY A 21 -20.42 8.75 9.82
CA GLY A 21 -19.07 8.49 9.35
C GLY A 21 -18.78 9.01 7.93
N GLU A 22 -19.79 9.47 7.22
CA GLU A 22 -19.60 10.05 5.90
C GLU A 22 -19.13 11.50 5.98
N TYR A 23 -18.38 11.90 4.96
CA TYR A 23 -17.86 13.26 4.88
C TYR A 23 -17.70 13.73 3.43
N TYR A 24 -17.68 15.03 3.27
CA TYR A 24 -17.36 15.74 2.05
C TYR A 24 -16.32 16.82 2.31
N ILE A 25 -15.33 16.92 1.43
CA ILE A 25 -14.34 18.00 1.47
C ILE A 25 -14.57 18.91 0.27
N ASP A 26 -15.02 20.11 0.56
CA ASP A 26 -15.04 21.20 -0.40
C ASP A 26 -13.62 21.76 -0.52
N ARG A 27 -13.00 21.51 -1.64
CA ARG A 27 -11.60 21.92 -1.90
C ARG A 27 -11.47 23.38 -2.28
N ASP A 28 -12.53 24.00 -2.76
CA ASP A 28 -12.52 25.41 -3.14
C ASP A 28 -12.61 26.30 -1.90
N THR A 29 -13.45 25.94 -0.96
CA THR A 29 -13.61 26.65 0.31
C THR A 29 -12.77 26.08 1.44
N MET A 30 -12.09 24.95 1.24
CA MET A 30 -11.35 24.19 2.26
C MET A 30 -12.20 23.83 3.49
N THR A 31 -13.47 23.52 3.24
CA THR A 31 -14.43 23.18 4.30
C THR A 31 -14.67 21.68 4.34
N LEU A 32 -14.58 21.09 5.53
CA LEU A 32 -14.96 19.70 5.80
C LEU A 32 -16.40 19.66 6.33
N TYR A 33 -17.27 18.95 5.62
CA TYR A 33 -18.60 18.56 6.08
C TYR A 33 -18.52 17.11 6.56
N LEU A 34 -18.88 16.88 7.81
CA LEU A 34 -18.79 15.55 8.43
C LEU A 34 -20.11 15.21 9.12
N TYR A 35 -20.66 14.03 8.83
CA TYR A 35 -21.69 13.43 9.66
C TYR A 35 -20.99 12.52 10.69
N PRO A 36 -20.80 12.98 11.93
CA PRO A 36 -20.00 12.23 12.88
C PRO A 36 -20.67 10.92 13.28
N PRO A 37 -19.93 9.80 13.40
CA PRO A 37 -20.51 8.50 13.76
C PRO A 37 -21.00 8.44 15.22
N TYR A 38 -20.58 9.39 16.03
CA TYR A 38 -20.97 9.56 17.43
C TYR A 38 -20.78 11.04 17.82
N SER A 39 -21.24 11.41 19.02
CA SER A 39 -20.98 12.78 19.52
C SER A 39 -19.49 13.04 19.58
N LEU A 40 -19.05 14.15 18.96
CA LEU A 40 -17.62 14.45 18.90
C LEU A 40 -17.05 14.75 20.30
N GLY A 41 -17.80 15.40 21.21
CA GLY A 41 -17.33 15.67 22.56
C GLY A 41 -15.85 16.05 22.58
N ASP A 42 -15.05 15.28 23.30
CA ASP A 42 -13.58 15.42 23.36
C ASP A 42 -12.86 14.57 22.30
N ALA A 43 -13.55 14.11 21.27
CA ALA A 43 -12.95 13.27 20.21
C ALA A 43 -11.89 14.06 19.43
N LYS A 44 -10.77 13.41 19.18
CA LYS A 44 -9.71 13.95 18.33
C LYS A 44 -10.06 13.68 16.85
N LEU A 45 -10.15 14.73 16.07
CA LEU A 45 -10.27 14.65 14.61
C LEU A 45 -8.90 14.86 13.98
N GLU A 46 -8.47 13.91 13.15
CA GLU A 46 -7.21 13.98 12.45
C GLU A 46 -7.46 13.89 10.93
N LEU A 47 -6.92 14.86 10.20
CA LEU A 47 -6.98 14.91 8.75
C LEU A 47 -5.56 14.82 8.19
N SER A 48 -5.30 13.75 7.42
CA SER A 48 -4.02 13.62 6.73
C SER A 48 -3.94 14.62 5.58
N LYS A 49 -2.88 15.44 5.58
CA LYS A 49 -2.60 16.44 4.53
C LYS A 49 -1.25 16.22 3.85
N ALA A 50 -0.41 15.36 4.41
CA ALA A 50 0.92 15.11 3.86
C ALA A 50 0.81 14.37 2.53
N GLY A 51 1.16 15.03 1.45
CA GLY A 51 1.47 14.40 0.18
C GLY A 51 2.89 13.81 0.23
N GLY A 52 3.07 12.64 -0.36
CA GLY A 52 4.31 11.87 -0.31
C GLY A 52 4.35 10.89 0.87
N GLY A 53 5.19 9.86 0.73
CA GLY A 53 5.37 8.82 1.73
C GLY A 53 6.30 9.22 2.87
N PHE A 54 6.46 8.33 3.84
CA PHE A 54 7.40 8.54 4.95
C PHE A 54 8.82 8.17 4.58
N LEU A 55 8.99 7.10 3.80
CA LEU A 55 10.30 6.59 3.39
C LEU A 55 10.36 6.41 1.87
N ASN A 56 11.42 6.94 1.29
CA ASN A 56 11.77 6.69 -0.09
C ASN A 56 13.21 6.15 -0.11
N ILE A 57 13.35 4.84 -0.28
CA ILE A 57 14.62 4.12 -0.16
C ILE A 57 15.07 3.73 -1.56
N LEU A 58 16.16 4.31 -2.00
CA LEU A 58 16.70 4.14 -3.36
C LEU A 58 18.12 3.62 -3.30
N SER A 59 18.42 2.56 -4.04
CA SER A 59 19.77 1.97 -4.18
C SER A 59 20.48 1.81 -2.83
N ALA A 60 19.75 1.27 -1.84
CA ALA A 60 20.21 1.15 -0.48
C ALA A 60 20.20 -0.31 0.00
N SER A 61 21.01 -0.59 1.02
CA SER A 61 21.09 -1.92 1.59
C SER A 61 21.41 -1.91 3.10
N ASN A 62 21.10 -3.04 3.76
CA ASN A 62 21.45 -3.30 5.16
C ASN A 62 20.81 -2.29 6.14
N ILE A 63 19.50 -2.11 6.03
CA ILE A 63 18.73 -1.22 6.91
C ILE A 63 17.59 -2.01 7.55
N THR A 64 17.47 -1.93 8.85
CA THR A 64 16.35 -2.53 9.60
C THR A 64 15.53 -1.45 10.26
N PHE A 65 14.22 -1.48 10.04
CA PHE A 65 13.22 -0.68 10.73
C PHE A 65 12.48 -1.59 11.71
N GLN A 66 12.51 -1.26 12.99
CA GLN A 66 11.89 -2.10 14.01
C GLN A 66 10.98 -1.31 14.95
N GLY A 67 9.79 -1.85 15.22
CA GLY A 67 8.85 -1.30 16.19
C GLY A 67 8.29 0.08 15.84
N ILE A 68 8.32 0.47 14.56
CA ILE A 68 7.88 1.79 14.09
C ILE A 68 6.42 1.74 13.67
N THR A 69 5.66 2.78 14.01
CA THR A 69 4.30 2.97 13.52
C THR A 69 4.27 4.02 12.41
N PHE A 70 3.84 3.61 11.22
CA PHE A 70 3.57 4.47 10.07
C PHE A 70 2.06 4.69 9.97
N THR A 71 1.62 5.93 10.12
CA THR A 71 0.17 6.24 10.19
C THR A 71 -0.18 7.56 9.53
N GLN A 72 -1.41 7.64 8.98
CA GLN A 72 -2.00 8.87 8.44
C GLN A 72 -1.22 9.44 7.25
N CYS A 73 -0.90 8.60 6.27
CA CYS A 73 -0.30 9.00 5.01
C CYS A 73 -1.32 9.05 3.88
N CYS A 74 -1.26 10.08 3.03
CA CYS A 74 -2.12 10.21 1.85
C CYS A 74 -1.59 9.44 0.63
N ASP A 75 -0.36 8.95 0.69
CA ASP A 75 0.34 8.27 -0.40
C ASP A 75 0.90 6.92 0.10
N ASP A 76 1.73 6.26 -0.70
CA ASP A 76 2.45 5.05 -0.28
C ASP A 76 3.35 5.38 0.91
N ALA A 77 3.19 4.68 2.02
CA ALA A 77 3.95 4.99 3.23
C ALA A 77 5.44 4.75 3.06
N VAL A 78 5.80 3.64 2.40
CA VAL A 78 7.19 3.27 2.09
C VAL A 78 7.30 2.93 0.60
N VAL A 79 8.25 3.55 -0.08
CA VAL A 79 8.62 3.23 -1.47
C VAL A 79 10.07 2.80 -1.50
N MET A 80 10.33 1.65 -2.09
CA MET A 80 11.68 1.08 -2.23
C MET A 80 12.00 0.76 -3.69
N ARG A 81 13.22 1.05 -4.12
CA ARG A 81 13.72 0.72 -5.45
C ARG A 81 15.19 0.34 -5.40
N ASP A 82 15.55 -0.72 -6.10
CA ASP A 82 16.93 -1.19 -6.16
C ASP A 82 17.51 -1.37 -4.76
N VAL A 83 16.90 -2.26 -3.96
CA VAL A 83 17.23 -2.43 -2.55
C VAL A 83 17.66 -3.86 -2.25
N LYS A 84 18.49 -4.01 -1.22
CA LYS A 84 18.93 -5.31 -0.74
C LYS A 84 19.05 -5.32 0.79
N ASN A 85 18.55 -6.40 1.42
CA ASN A 85 18.64 -6.57 2.88
C ASN A 85 18.03 -5.37 3.62
N ILE A 86 16.75 -5.11 3.33
CA ILE A 86 15.95 -4.08 4.02
C ILE A 86 14.84 -4.78 4.77
N ASP A 87 14.82 -4.62 6.08
CA ASP A 87 13.91 -5.34 6.95
C ASP A 87 12.92 -4.42 7.65
N PHE A 88 11.68 -4.87 7.76
CA PHE A 88 10.65 -4.29 8.62
C PHE A 88 10.23 -5.33 9.64
N ILE A 89 10.56 -5.10 10.91
CA ILE A 89 10.32 -6.03 12.01
C ILE A 89 9.38 -5.39 13.03
N ASP A 90 8.30 -6.09 13.40
CA ASP A 90 7.33 -5.64 14.42
C ASP A 90 6.80 -4.22 14.18
N CYS A 91 6.69 -3.80 12.92
CA CYS A 91 6.20 -2.48 12.54
C CYS A 91 4.67 -2.47 12.40
N THR A 92 4.07 -1.30 12.55
CA THR A 92 2.64 -1.11 12.34
C THR A 92 2.40 -0.10 11.21
N PHE A 93 1.62 -0.50 10.22
CA PHE A 93 1.14 0.33 9.12
C PHE A 93 -0.36 0.49 9.23
N LYS A 94 -0.84 1.70 9.48
CA LYS A 94 -2.28 1.91 9.69
C LYS A 94 -2.79 3.24 9.18
N GLU A 95 -4.10 3.29 8.87
CA GLU A 95 -4.75 4.53 8.42
C GLU A 95 -4.02 5.16 7.23
N LEU A 96 -3.73 4.37 6.21
CA LEU A 96 -3.02 4.80 5.00
C LEU A 96 -3.98 4.88 3.82
N ALA A 97 -3.94 5.98 3.07
CA ALA A 97 -4.84 6.17 1.92
C ALA A 97 -4.41 5.35 0.68
N ALA A 98 -3.13 5.03 0.55
CA ALA A 98 -2.59 4.22 -0.55
C ALA A 98 -1.97 2.92 -0.02
N ARG A 99 -0.73 2.58 -0.39
CA ARG A 99 -0.06 1.32 0.00
C ARG A 99 0.75 1.46 1.29
N GLY A 100 0.92 0.36 2.00
CA GLY A 100 1.86 0.29 3.12
C GLY A 100 3.30 0.27 2.64
N ILE A 101 3.71 -0.80 1.97
CA ILE A 101 5.05 -0.96 1.41
C ILE A 101 4.94 -1.22 -0.09
N TYR A 102 5.62 -0.42 -0.89
CA TYR A 102 5.74 -0.58 -2.32
C TYR A 102 7.19 -0.76 -2.75
N VAL A 103 7.50 -1.93 -3.26
CA VAL A 103 8.81 -2.26 -3.82
C VAL A 103 8.69 -2.40 -5.32
N SER A 104 9.26 -1.45 -6.05
CA SER A 104 9.28 -1.50 -7.51
C SER A 104 10.60 -2.05 -8.02
N GLY A 105 10.53 -2.91 -9.02
CA GLY A 105 11.69 -3.34 -9.79
C GLY A 105 11.91 -2.49 -11.02
N SER A 106 13.08 -2.66 -11.63
CA SER A 106 13.31 -2.20 -13.00
C SER A 106 12.38 -2.97 -13.93
N GLN A 107 11.71 -2.27 -14.80
CA GLN A 107 10.87 -2.89 -15.82
C GLN A 107 11.63 -2.88 -17.14
N LYS A 108 11.63 -4.01 -17.82
CA LYS A 108 12.13 -4.05 -19.20
C LYS A 108 11.27 -3.11 -20.03
N ALA A 109 11.91 -2.18 -20.75
CA ALA A 109 11.20 -1.28 -21.65
C ALA A 109 10.40 -2.13 -22.66
N GLN A 110 9.09 -2.01 -22.64
CA GLN A 110 8.19 -2.74 -23.53
C GLN A 110 7.63 -1.76 -24.55
N THR A 111 7.45 -2.27 -25.76
CA THR A 111 6.66 -1.59 -26.79
C THR A 111 5.18 -1.61 -26.35
N ASP A 112 4.39 -0.62 -26.76
CA ASP A 112 2.97 -0.46 -26.39
C ASP A 112 2.08 -1.71 -26.62
N ALA A 113 2.52 -2.62 -27.47
CA ALA A 113 1.81 -3.86 -27.78
C ALA A 113 1.86 -4.93 -26.66
N GLU A 114 2.78 -4.79 -25.69
CA GLU A 114 3.07 -5.80 -24.67
C GLU A 114 2.82 -5.33 -23.23
N TYR A 115 2.00 -4.32 -23.05
CA TYR A 115 1.70 -3.73 -21.74
C TYR A 115 1.32 -4.75 -20.65
N TRP A 116 0.70 -5.86 -21.02
CA TRP A 116 0.28 -6.92 -20.11
C TRP A 116 1.38 -7.95 -19.76
N GLN A 117 2.54 -7.89 -20.42
CA GLN A 117 3.67 -8.79 -20.22
C GLN A 117 4.83 -8.10 -19.50
N ARG A 118 4.53 -7.21 -18.56
CA ARG A 118 5.55 -6.53 -17.77
C ARG A 118 6.36 -7.56 -16.99
N GLN A 119 7.61 -7.72 -17.34
CA GLN A 119 8.56 -8.52 -16.59
C GLN A 119 9.36 -7.60 -15.68
N VAL A 120 9.33 -7.93 -14.40
CA VAL A 120 10.15 -7.24 -13.40
C VAL A 120 11.55 -7.82 -13.47
N ILE A 121 12.53 -6.97 -13.71
CA ILE A 121 13.95 -7.30 -13.67
C ILE A 121 14.63 -6.42 -12.62
N ASP A 122 15.58 -7.01 -11.88
CA ASP A 122 16.38 -6.34 -10.87
C ASP A 122 15.53 -5.49 -9.90
N ALA A 123 14.79 -6.17 -9.04
CA ALA A 123 13.92 -5.52 -8.07
C ALA A 123 14.57 -5.46 -6.69
N SER A 124 14.02 -6.17 -5.73
CA SER A 124 14.55 -6.27 -4.38
C SER A 124 15.14 -7.65 -4.10
N TYR A 125 16.11 -7.69 -3.21
CA TYR A 125 16.75 -8.93 -2.77
C TYR A 125 16.89 -8.97 -1.26
N ASP A 126 16.68 -10.15 -0.69
CA ASP A 126 16.93 -10.45 0.72
C ASP A 126 16.25 -9.44 1.67
N CYS A 127 15.00 -9.05 1.37
CA CYS A 127 14.22 -8.13 2.18
C CYS A 127 13.18 -8.90 2.99
N ASP A 128 13.09 -8.62 4.31
CA ASP A 128 12.18 -9.30 5.21
C ASP A 128 11.13 -8.35 5.79
N ILE A 129 9.86 -8.80 5.75
CA ILE A 129 8.75 -8.14 6.43
C ILE A 129 8.16 -9.15 7.41
N ASN A 130 8.45 -8.97 8.70
CA ASN A 130 8.16 -9.96 9.72
C ASN A 130 7.47 -9.35 10.95
N GLY A 131 6.42 -10.01 11.43
CA GLY A 131 5.71 -9.61 12.64
C GLY A 131 4.95 -8.29 12.52
N CYS A 132 4.75 -7.77 11.32
CA CYS A 132 4.13 -6.46 11.11
C CYS A 132 2.59 -6.55 11.11
N VAL A 133 1.96 -5.43 11.44
CA VAL A 133 0.50 -5.27 11.39
C VAL A 133 0.13 -4.24 10.33
N PHE A 134 -0.76 -4.61 9.40
CA PHE A 134 -1.32 -3.74 8.38
C PHE A 134 -2.82 -3.59 8.61
N TYR A 135 -3.26 -2.40 8.94
CA TYR A 135 -4.65 -2.14 9.31
C TYR A 135 -5.20 -0.88 8.65
N ASN A 136 -6.41 -0.98 8.07
CA ASN A 136 -7.10 0.12 7.40
C ASN A 136 -6.24 0.77 6.31
N ILE A 137 -5.88 -0.02 5.32
CA ILE A 137 -5.04 0.37 4.19
C ILE A 137 -5.92 0.59 2.97
N GLY A 138 -5.81 1.75 2.32
CA GLY A 138 -6.64 2.14 1.19
C GLY A 138 -6.43 1.29 -0.07
N SER A 139 -5.19 0.85 -0.30
CA SER A 139 -4.81 -0.03 -1.41
C SER A 139 -4.15 -1.32 -0.86
N SER A 140 -3.15 -1.86 -1.54
CA SER A 140 -2.41 -3.03 -1.06
C SER A 140 -1.59 -2.71 0.18
N ALA A 141 -1.58 -3.61 1.17
CA ALA A 141 -0.66 -3.47 2.29
C ALA A 141 0.80 -3.60 1.83
N ILE A 142 1.07 -4.60 1.01
CA ILE A 142 2.40 -4.84 0.43
C ILE A 142 2.24 -5.11 -1.06
N ASN A 143 3.02 -4.40 -1.87
CA ASN A 143 3.27 -4.73 -3.27
C ASN A 143 4.78 -4.85 -3.44
N MET A 144 5.27 -6.07 -3.66
CA MET A 144 6.69 -6.36 -3.66
C MET A 144 7.11 -7.04 -4.96
N SER A 145 8.01 -6.38 -5.66
CA SER A 145 8.72 -6.96 -6.79
C SER A 145 10.08 -7.48 -6.34
N GLY A 146 10.44 -8.69 -6.73
CA GLY A 146 11.68 -9.32 -6.27
C GLY A 146 12.33 -10.26 -7.26
N GLY A 147 13.66 -10.32 -7.22
CA GLY A 147 14.47 -11.18 -8.07
C GLY A 147 14.54 -10.73 -9.52
N ASN A 148 15.08 -11.59 -10.37
CA ASN A 148 15.22 -11.34 -11.79
C ASN A 148 14.64 -12.53 -12.59
N VAL A 149 13.56 -12.28 -13.34
CA VAL A 149 12.84 -13.33 -14.08
C VAL A 149 13.57 -13.77 -15.34
N ASP A 150 14.39 -12.93 -15.95
CA ASP A 150 15.14 -13.26 -17.16
C ASP A 150 16.27 -14.25 -16.85
N THR A 151 16.92 -14.11 -15.70
CA THR A 151 18.02 -14.97 -15.26
C THR A 151 17.57 -16.03 -14.25
N LEU A 152 16.32 -16.02 -13.83
CA LEU A 152 15.78 -16.85 -12.76
C LEU A 152 16.52 -16.69 -11.42
N THR A 153 17.06 -15.51 -11.18
CA THR A 153 17.71 -15.21 -9.90
C THR A 153 16.65 -14.95 -8.83
N LEU A 154 16.64 -15.79 -7.81
CA LEU A 154 15.65 -15.72 -6.73
C LEU A 154 15.86 -14.45 -5.90
N SER A 155 14.77 -13.82 -5.48
CA SER A 155 14.81 -12.60 -4.64
C SER A 155 15.32 -12.88 -3.23
N GLY A 156 14.98 -14.01 -2.66
CA GLY A 156 15.20 -14.29 -1.24
C GLY A 156 14.27 -13.52 -0.29
N ASN A 157 13.38 -12.66 -0.80
CA ASN A 157 12.47 -11.88 0.04
C ASN A 157 11.51 -12.78 0.83
N VAL A 158 11.23 -12.41 2.08
CA VAL A 158 10.32 -13.13 2.96
C VAL A 158 9.27 -12.17 3.54
N ILE A 159 8.01 -12.58 3.48
CA ILE A 159 6.90 -11.91 4.16
C ILE A 159 6.28 -12.95 5.09
N GLU A 160 6.49 -12.82 6.40
CA GLU A 160 6.03 -13.82 7.34
C GLU A 160 5.51 -13.25 8.66
N ASN A 161 4.62 -14.02 9.31
CA ASN A 161 4.05 -13.71 10.61
C ASN A 161 3.36 -12.34 10.69
N ASN A 162 2.81 -11.81 9.58
CA ASN A 162 2.17 -10.51 9.56
C ASN A 162 0.64 -10.65 9.69
N ILE A 163 0.00 -9.60 10.14
CA ILE A 163 -1.45 -9.49 10.23
C ILE A 163 -1.93 -8.46 9.21
N PHE A 164 -2.88 -8.86 8.37
CA PHE A 164 -3.53 -8.00 7.37
C PHE A 164 -5.01 -7.88 7.69
N TYR A 165 -5.47 -6.68 8.04
CA TYR A 165 -6.86 -6.44 8.37
C TYR A 165 -7.36 -5.14 7.73
N MET A 166 -8.52 -5.20 7.07
CA MET A 166 -9.11 -4.06 6.35
C MET A 166 -8.13 -3.43 5.33
N CYS A 167 -7.55 -4.24 4.48
CA CYS A 167 -6.77 -3.77 3.34
C CYS A 167 -7.66 -3.58 2.10
N SER A 168 -7.18 -2.80 1.12
CA SER A 168 -7.91 -2.48 -0.12
C SER A 168 -9.25 -1.77 0.13
N MET A 169 -9.28 -0.88 1.12
CA MET A 169 -10.51 -0.21 1.54
C MET A 169 -11.03 0.78 0.51
N THR A 170 -10.14 1.44 -0.21
CA THR A 170 -10.46 2.42 -1.25
C THR A 170 -10.36 1.80 -2.65
N VAL A 171 -9.25 1.15 -2.94
CA VAL A 171 -9.01 0.48 -4.23
C VAL A 171 -9.51 -0.96 -4.15
N LYS A 172 -10.79 -1.18 -4.45
CA LYS A 172 -11.46 -2.48 -4.27
C LYS A 172 -10.93 -3.64 -5.13
N ALA A 173 -10.18 -3.34 -6.19
CA ALA A 173 -9.54 -4.34 -7.04
C ALA A 173 -8.09 -4.68 -6.60
N ALA A 174 -7.57 -4.03 -5.56
CA ALA A 174 -6.26 -4.33 -5.03
C ALA A 174 -6.28 -5.58 -4.12
N ASN A 175 -5.17 -6.27 -4.03
CA ASN A 175 -4.96 -7.39 -3.11
C ASN A 175 -4.29 -6.88 -1.82
N ALA A 176 -4.48 -7.56 -0.70
CA ALA A 176 -3.75 -7.22 0.51
C ALA A 176 -2.22 -7.31 0.28
N VAL A 177 -1.79 -8.39 -0.36
CA VAL A 177 -0.39 -8.59 -0.76
C VAL A 177 -0.33 -8.95 -2.23
N GLN A 178 0.58 -8.31 -2.96
CA GLN A 178 0.90 -8.61 -4.35
C GLN A 178 2.39 -8.88 -4.46
N LEU A 179 2.75 -10.02 -5.03
CA LEU A 179 4.13 -10.43 -5.27
C LEU A 179 4.37 -10.55 -6.77
N GLU A 180 5.47 -9.98 -7.23
CA GLU A 180 5.92 -10.03 -8.62
C GLU A 180 7.38 -10.48 -8.69
N GLY A 181 7.77 -11.08 -9.80
CA GLY A 181 9.13 -11.56 -10.00
C GLY A 181 9.30 -13.04 -9.62
N CYS A 182 10.40 -13.40 -8.99
CA CYS A 182 10.69 -14.79 -8.61
C CYS A 182 11.36 -14.92 -7.24
N GLY A 183 11.02 -16.00 -6.52
CA GLY A 183 11.70 -16.41 -5.29
C GLY A 183 11.28 -15.73 -4.02
N SER A 184 10.25 -14.86 -4.03
CA SER A 184 9.66 -14.33 -2.80
C SER A 184 8.82 -15.39 -2.08
N LYS A 185 8.83 -15.37 -0.75
CA LYS A 185 8.09 -16.30 0.12
C LYS A 185 7.03 -15.55 0.91
N PHE A 186 5.87 -16.16 1.05
CA PHE A 186 4.75 -15.66 1.87
C PHE A 186 4.34 -16.77 2.83
N LEU A 187 4.62 -16.61 4.12
CA LEU A 187 4.57 -17.66 5.13
C LEU A 187 3.84 -17.20 6.39
N HIS A 188 2.98 -18.05 6.93
CA HIS A 188 2.36 -17.86 8.27
C HIS A 188 1.70 -16.48 8.51
N ASN A 189 1.06 -15.91 7.48
CA ASN A 189 0.37 -14.64 7.60
C ASN A 189 -1.14 -14.79 7.78
#